data_f7c5c6313c998fad64ff07105e68a32b
#
_entry.id   f7c5c6313c998fad64ff07105e68a32b
#
_cell.length_a   1.000
_cell.length_b   1.000
_cell.length_c   1.000
_cell.angle_alpha   90.00
_cell.angle_beta   90.00
_cell.angle_gamma   90.00
#
_symmetry.space_group_name_H-M   'P 1'
#
loop_
_entity.id
_entity.type
_entity.pdbx_description
1 polymer ?
#
loop_
_entity_poly.entity_id
_entity_poly.type
_entity_poly.pdbx_seq_one_letter_code
_entity_poly.pdbx_strand_id
1 'polypeptide(L)'
;MKTSRSLASLRTCFLLVPIAFQFSFTSCEQAAASADKGGDTTIKEKEVKTSPATSLTLDTADFTRRIHLIANGDSSGRWPVKTAYPSPGAVLPFKRIVAFYGNLYSKQMGILGELPPNEMLAKLKQECKKWAAADSTTPVQPALHYIAVTAQGSPGADGKYKLRMPFKEIDKVLDMAKQIDALVFIDIQVGLSNLETEVPLLEKYLKMPNVHLGIDPEFSMKTGKKPGSVIGSFDAADINFTSNYLAKLVKENGIPPKILVVHRFTNPMVTNYKQIKTRPEVQIVMDMDGWGESERKIGTYQHFIATQPVEFTGFKLFYRNDTKYVNRQQIMQPEQLLKLKPRPVYIQYQ
;
A
#
# COMPACT_ATOMS: atom_id res chain seq x y z
N MET A 1 1.64 49.10 -44.95
CA MET A 1 0.31 48.49 -45.10
C MET A 1 0.16 47.40 -44.06
N LYS A 2 -0.71 47.63 -43.06
CA LYS A 2 -1.01 46.70 -41.95
C LYS A 2 -2.15 45.80 -42.37
N THR A 3 -2.05 44.50 -42.21
CA THR A 3 -3.23 43.63 -42.21
C THR A 3 -3.19 42.75 -40.96
N SER A 4 -4.06 43.06 -40.02
CA SER A 4 -4.39 42.28 -38.86
C SER A 4 -5.26 41.10 -39.28
N ARG A 5 -4.94 39.89 -38.76
CA ARG A 5 -5.85 38.72 -38.79
C ARG A 5 -6.29 38.39 -37.38
N SER A 6 -7.57 38.52 -37.18
CA SER A 6 -8.37 38.16 -36.01
C SER A 6 -8.37 36.64 -35.82
N LEU A 7 -8.03 36.14 -34.61
CA LEU A 7 -8.27 34.77 -34.16
C LEU A 7 -9.63 34.71 -33.46
N ALA A 8 -10.57 33.99 -34.06
CA ALA A 8 -11.85 33.65 -33.48
C ALA A 8 -11.68 32.53 -32.45
N SER A 9 -12.12 32.79 -31.23
CA SER A 9 -12.14 31.79 -30.11
C SER A 9 -13.41 30.93 -30.26
N LEU A 10 -13.22 29.64 -30.45
CA LEU A 10 -14.28 28.64 -30.36
C LEU A 10 -14.51 28.27 -28.90
N ARG A 11 -15.62 28.71 -28.33
CA ARG A 11 -16.12 28.28 -27.02
C ARG A 11 -16.97 27.04 -27.21
N THR A 12 -16.48 25.89 -26.78
CA THR A 12 -17.26 24.65 -26.70
C THR A 12 -18.04 24.63 -25.39
N CYS A 13 -19.37 24.71 -25.52
CA CYS A 13 -20.32 24.62 -24.43
C CYS A 13 -20.56 23.16 -24.09
N PHE A 14 -20.18 22.69 -22.89
CA PHE A 14 -20.56 21.38 -22.36
C PHE A 14 -21.89 21.51 -21.61
N LEU A 15 -22.92 20.88 -22.16
CA LEU A 15 -24.22 20.70 -21.53
C LEU A 15 -24.10 19.59 -20.47
N LEU A 16 -24.26 19.94 -19.19
CA LEU A 16 -24.45 19.04 -18.08
C LEU A 16 -25.94 18.64 -17.99
N VAL A 17 -26.24 17.39 -18.18
CA VAL A 17 -27.56 16.79 -17.92
C VAL A 17 -27.54 16.21 -16.51
N PRO A 18 -28.42 16.63 -15.59
CA PRO A 18 -28.54 16.00 -14.27
C PRO A 18 -29.47 14.79 -14.37
N ILE A 19 -28.97 13.60 -14.07
CA ILE A 19 -29.77 12.41 -13.87
C ILE A 19 -30.16 12.35 -12.39
N ALA A 20 -31.43 12.62 -12.13
CA ALA A 20 -32.05 12.43 -10.83
C ALA A 20 -32.46 10.94 -10.68
N PHE A 21 -31.86 10.24 -9.72
CA PHE A 21 -32.31 8.91 -9.29
C PHE A 21 -33.29 9.07 -8.13
N GLN A 22 -34.54 8.73 -8.37
CA GLN A 22 -35.56 8.58 -7.31
C GLN A 22 -35.43 7.19 -6.69
N PHE A 23 -35.22 7.14 -5.39
CA PHE A 23 -35.33 5.90 -4.61
C PHE A 23 -36.75 5.78 -4.05
N SER A 24 -37.46 4.76 -4.50
CA SER A 24 -38.72 4.34 -3.89
C SER A 24 -38.43 3.40 -2.71
N PHE A 25 -38.87 3.80 -1.52
CA PHE A 25 -38.89 2.95 -0.35
C PHE A 25 -40.12 2.07 -0.36
N THR A 26 -39.95 0.74 -0.38
CA THR A 26 -41.02 -0.20 -0.05
C THR A 26 -40.77 -0.77 1.34
N SER A 27 -41.69 -0.43 2.22
CA SER A 27 -41.84 -1.01 3.56
C SER A 27 -42.35 -2.44 3.43
N CYS A 28 -41.83 -3.39 4.20
CA CYS A 28 -42.48 -4.68 4.41
C CYS A 28 -42.44 -5.04 5.91
N GLU A 29 -43.62 -5.40 6.37
CA GLU A 29 -44.05 -5.57 7.76
C GLU A 29 -43.49 -6.82 8.46
N GLN A 30 -43.60 -6.73 9.78
CA GLN A 30 -43.34 -7.74 10.80
C GLN A 30 -44.19 -9.02 10.61
N ALA A 31 -43.60 -10.15 10.92
CA ALA A 31 -44.33 -11.36 11.33
C ALA A 31 -43.73 -11.89 12.65
N ALA A 32 -44.64 -12.10 13.58
CA ALA A 32 -44.36 -12.41 14.96
C ALA A 32 -44.09 -13.91 15.25
N ALA A 33 -43.51 -14.13 16.39
CA ALA A 33 -43.09 -15.29 17.12
C ALA A 33 -44.03 -16.54 17.09
N SER A 34 -43.40 -17.72 17.20
CA SER A 34 -43.92 -18.81 18.00
C SER A 34 -42.76 -19.51 18.74
N ALA A 35 -42.92 -19.60 20.06
CA ALA A 35 -42.06 -20.34 20.96
C ALA A 35 -42.36 -21.86 20.85
N ASP A 36 -41.34 -22.68 20.84
CA ASP A 36 -41.46 -24.07 21.25
C ASP A 36 -40.34 -24.45 22.23
N LYS A 37 -40.72 -25.29 23.18
CA LYS A 37 -40.00 -25.66 24.40
C LYS A 37 -39.19 -26.93 24.21
N GLY A 38 -38.00 -26.97 24.83
CA GLY A 38 -37.52 -28.15 25.54
C GLY A 38 -36.61 -29.09 24.76
N GLY A 39 -35.37 -29.18 25.17
CA GLY A 39 -34.40 -30.23 24.80
C GLY A 39 -33.08 -29.95 25.46
N ASP A 40 -32.92 -30.40 26.71
CA ASP A 40 -31.65 -30.44 27.42
C ASP A 40 -30.71 -31.41 26.72
N THR A 41 -29.61 -30.89 26.12
CA THR A 41 -28.53 -31.71 25.60
C THR A 41 -27.20 -31.11 26.07
N THR A 42 -26.69 -31.70 27.13
CA THR A 42 -25.35 -31.47 27.66
C THR A 42 -24.29 -31.69 26.57
N ILE A 43 -23.79 -30.58 26.02
CA ILE A 43 -22.63 -30.61 25.11
C ILE A 43 -21.37 -30.66 25.95
N LYS A 44 -20.68 -31.81 25.95
CA LYS A 44 -19.34 -31.96 26.49
C LYS A 44 -18.41 -31.02 25.73
N GLU A 45 -17.86 -30.03 26.41
CA GLU A 45 -16.75 -29.21 25.90
C GLU A 45 -15.57 -30.13 25.57
N LYS A 46 -15.24 -30.17 24.29
CA LYS A 46 -14.04 -30.82 23.81
C LYS A 46 -12.89 -29.85 24.03
N GLU A 47 -12.04 -30.11 25.03
CA GLU A 47 -10.79 -29.40 25.22
C GLU A 47 -10.02 -29.37 23.90
N VAL A 48 -9.94 -28.19 23.29
CA VAL A 48 -9.02 -27.92 22.19
C VAL A 48 -7.61 -27.86 22.78
N LYS A 49 -6.86 -28.94 22.68
CA LYS A 49 -5.43 -28.93 22.95
C LYS A 49 -4.78 -27.91 22.04
N THR A 50 -4.47 -26.74 22.56
CA THR A 50 -3.58 -25.77 21.91
C THR A 50 -2.20 -26.41 21.80
N SER A 51 -1.81 -26.73 20.57
CA SER A 51 -0.41 -27.06 20.26
C SER A 51 0.49 -25.93 20.76
N PRO A 52 1.63 -26.23 21.38
CA PRO A 52 2.56 -25.19 21.81
C PRO A 52 2.96 -24.37 20.60
N ALA A 53 2.74 -23.04 20.66
CA ALA A 53 3.22 -22.11 19.66
C ALA A 53 4.74 -22.29 19.57
N THR A 54 5.21 -22.80 18.43
CA THR A 54 6.64 -22.85 18.13
C THR A 54 7.14 -21.42 18.23
N SER A 55 8.00 -21.13 19.21
CA SER A 55 8.57 -19.78 19.36
C SER A 55 9.36 -19.50 18.09
N LEU A 56 8.83 -18.64 17.24
CA LEU A 56 9.53 -18.17 16.06
C LEU A 56 10.79 -17.44 16.55
N THR A 57 11.97 -18.00 16.27
CA THR A 57 13.23 -17.32 16.53
C THR A 57 13.71 -16.66 15.25
N LEU A 58 14.26 -15.46 15.36
CA LEU A 58 14.86 -14.78 14.22
C LEU A 58 16.24 -15.40 13.92
N ASP A 59 16.46 -15.86 12.69
CA ASP A 59 17.79 -16.17 12.19
C ASP A 59 18.53 -14.87 11.84
N THR A 60 19.33 -14.38 12.79
CA THR A 60 20.08 -13.12 12.62
C THR A 60 21.22 -13.26 11.61
N ALA A 61 21.77 -14.45 11.42
CA ALA A 61 22.80 -14.68 10.41
C ALA A 61 22.23 -14.62 9.00
N ASP A 62 21.09 -15.28 8.74
CA ASP A 62 20.39 -15.18 7.46
C ASP A 62 19.85 -13.75 7.22
N PHE A 63 19.34 -13.09 8.25
CA PHE A 63 18.95 -11.67 8.14
C PHE A 63 20.12 -10.82 7.65
N THR A 64 21.27 -10.91 8.34
CA THR A 64 22.47 -10.13 8.00
C THR A 64 22.95 -10.43 6.59
N ARG A 65 23.00 -11.69 6.21
CA ARG A 65 23.35 -12.11 4.84
C ARG A 65 22.41 -11.47 3.80
N ARG A 66 21.11 -11.49 4.04
CA ARG A 66 20.09 -10.97 3.11
C ARG A 66 20.12 -9.45 2.98
N ILE A 67 20.31 -8.68 4.05
CA ILE A 67 20.43 -7.22 3.93
C ILE A 67 21.68 -6.82 3.10
N HIS A 68 22.78 -7.59 3.19
CA HIS A 68 23.94 -7.39 2.32
C HIS A 68 23.64 -7.74 0.85
N LEU A 69 22.88 -8.80 0.58
CA LEU A 69 22.42 -9.12 -0.78
C LEU A 69 21.54 -8.01 -1.36
N ILE A 70 20.65 -7.43 -0.54
CA ILE A 70 19.80 -6.31 -0.94
C ILE A 70 20.63 -5.05 -1.23
N ALA A 71 21.66 -4.77 -0.46
CA ALA A 71 22.57 -3.64 -0.74
C ALA A 71 23.20 -3.72 -2.14
N ASN A 72 23.29 -4.93 -2.73
CA ASN A 72 23.69 -5.19 -4.11
C ASN A 72 25.04 -4.57 -4.50
N GLY A 73 26.02 -4.64 -3.58
CA GLY A 73 27.35 -4.05 -3.82
C GLY A 73 27.31 -2.50 -3.86
N ASP A 74 26.43 -1.88 -3.08
CA ASP A 74 26.48 -0.42 -2.88
C ASP A 74 27.82 -0.02 -2.26
N SER A 75 28.52 0.88 -2.91
CA SER A 75 29.83 1.40 -2.47
C SER A 75 29.71 2.77 -1.76
N SER A 76 28.51 3.31 -1.65
CA SER A 76 28.29 4.63 -1.05
C SER A 76 28.39 4.64 0.49
N GLY A 77 28.39 3.45 1.11
CA GLY A 77 28.35 3.29 2.57
C GLY A 77 26.98 3.55 3.19
N ARG A 78 25.93 3.82 2.38
CA ARG A 78 24.56 4.06 2.85
C ARG A 78 23.78 2.76 3.06
N TRP A 79 24.08 1.71 2.28
CA TRP A 79 23.40 0.43 2.30
C TRP A 79 24.35 -0.73 2.60
N PRO A 80 23.95 -1.73 3.41
CA PRO A 80 22.67 -1.79 4.11
C PRO A 80 22.58 -0.78 5.26
N VAL A 81 21.35 -0.34 5.57
CA VAL A 81 21.08 0.53 6.72
C VAL A 81 21.31 -0.24 8.01
N LYS A 82 22.00 0.36 8.96
CA LYS A 82 22.20 -0.23 10.30
C LYS A 82 20.96 0.01 11.16
N THR A 83 20.19 -1.04 11.37
CA THR A 83 18.99 -1.04 12.21
C THR A 83 19.08 -2.13 13.27
N ALA A 84 18.22 -2.05 14.29
CA ALA A 84 18.00 -3.19 15.18
C ALA A 84 17.40 -4.37 14.38
N TYR A 85 17.69 -5.60 14.82
CA TYR A 85 17.03 -6.77 14.25
C TYR A 85 15.52 -6.69 14.45
N PRO A 86 14.72 -7.10 13.45
CA PRO A 86 13.27 -7.12 13.60
C PRO A 86 12.84 -8.20 14.62
N SER A 87 11.66 -8.01 15.18
CA SER A 87 11.04 -9.07 16.00
C SER A 87 10.77 -10.33 15.17
N PRO A 88 10.69 -11.52 15.79
CA PRO A 88 10.43 -12.78 15.11
C PRO A 88 9.15 -12.72 14.24
N GLY A 89 9.16 -13.43 13.11
CA GLY A 89 8.05 -13.44 12.16
C GLY A 89 8.09 -12.30 11.12
N ALA A 90 9.14 -11.49 11.11
CA ALA A 90 9.36 -10.45 10.09
C ALA A 90 9.34 -11.04 8.66
N VAL A 91 8.71 -10.34 7.74
CA VAL A 91 8.63 -10.74 6.32
C VAL A 91 9.89 -10.33 5.57
N LEU A 92 10.35 -9.11 5.77
CA LEU A 92 11.55 -8.58 5.12
C LEU A 92 12.79 -8.85 5.98
N PRO A 93 13.92 -9.16 5.39
CA PRO A 93 14.24 -9.34 3.97
C PRO A 93 14.08 -10.80 3.48
N PHE A 94 13.37 -11.66 4.22
CA PHE A 94 13.28 -13.10 3.91
C PHE A 94 12.43 -13.41 2.68
N LYS A 95 11.51 -12.52 2.35
CA LYS A 95 10.65 -12.60 1.16
C LYS A 95 10.67 -11.27 0.40
N ARG A 96 10.47 -11.33 -0.93
CA ARG A 96 10.15 -10.16 -1.76
C ARG A 96 8.63 -10.07 -1.90
N ILE A 97 8.08 -8.89 -1.64
CA ILE A 97 6.65 -8.66 -1.77
C ILE A 97 6.33 -8.18 -3.18
N VAL A 98 5.35 -8.80 -3.82
CA VAL A 98 4.78 -8.38 -5.10
C VAL A 98 3.33 -8.03 -4.86
N ALA A 99 2.99 -6.75 -4.97
CA ALA A 99 1.69 -6.20 -4.62
C ALA A 99 0.93 -5.67 -5.83
N PHE A 100 -0.39 -5.91 -5.88
CA PHE A 100 -1.31 -5.21 -6.76
C PHE A 100 -2.02 -4.10 -6.00
N TYR A 101 -1.95 -2.88 -6.56
CA TYR A 101 -2.46 -1.66 -5.96
C TYR A 101 -3.76 -1.21 -6.61
N GLY A 102 -4.67 -0.61 -5.85
CA GLY A 102 -5.86 0.01 -6.39
C GLY A 102 -7.02 0.12 -5.40
N ASN A 103 -8.19 0.41 -5.95
CA ASN A 103 -9.44 0.57 -5.21
C ASN A 103 -10.58 -0.16 -5.93
N LEU A 104 -11.45 -0.83 -5.18
CA LEU A 104 -12.53 -1.65 -5.77
C LEU A 104 -13.67 -0.82 -6.39
N TYR A 105 -13.78 0.48 -6.07
CA TYR A 105 -14.79 1.37 -6.63
C TYR A 105 -14.35 2.07 -7.92
N SER A 106 -13.07 2.00 -8.27
CA SER A 106 -12.55 2.67 -9.47
C SER A 106 -11.57 1.80 -10.23
N LYS A 107 -11.95 1.42 -11.43
CA LYS A 107 -11.08 0.69 -12.38
C LYS A 107 -9.88 1.51 -12.85
N GLN A 108 -9.89 2.82 -12.61
CA GLN A 108 -8.80 3.74 -13.03
C GLN A 108 -7.74 3.93 -11.95
N MET A 109 -8.00 3.47 -10.72
CA MET A 109 -7.08 3.66 -9.59
C MET A 109 -6.06 2.52 -9.44
N GLY A 110 -6.10 1.52 -10.32
CA GLY A 110 -5.10 0.48 -10.36
C GLY A 110 -5.66 -0.91 -10.60
N ILE A 111 -4.72 -1.83 -10.86
CA ILE A 111 -4.99 -3.20 -11.31
C ILE A 111 -5.86 -4.01 -10.32
N LEU A 112 -5.79 -3.70 -9.03
CA LEU A 112 -6.58 -4.39 -8.00
C LEU A 112 -8.08 -4.30 -8.26
N GLY A 113 -8.59 -3.17 -8.77
CA GLY A 113 -10.01 -2.95 -9.08
C GLY A 113 -10.32 -2.94 -10.58
N GLU A 114 -9.32 -3.05 -11.44
CA GLU A 114 -9.49 -2.98 -12.90
C GLU A 114 -10.10 -4.26 -13.47
N LEU A 115 -9.63 -5.42 -13.01
CA LEU A 115 -10.03 -6.73 -13.48
C LEU A 115 -11.03 -7.39 -12.52
N PRO A 116 -11.84 -8.34 -12.99
CA PRO A 116 -12.59 -9.22 -12.11
C PRO A 116 -11.67 -9.93 -11.10
N PRO A 117 -12.13 -10.21 -9.86
CA PRO A 117 -11.27 -10.72 -8.80
C PRO A 117 -10.42 -11.94 -9.18
N ASN A 118 -11.03 -12.96 -9.82
CA ASN A 118 -10.32 -14.18 -10.20
C ASN A 118 -9.22 -13.93 -11.26
N GLU A 119 -9.49 -13.04 -12.22
CA GLU A 119 -8.51 -12.65 -13.25
C GLU A 119 -7.38 -11.83 -12.64
N MET A 120 -7.71 -10.91 -11.75
CA MET A 120 -6.74 -10.11 -11.01
C MET A 120 -5.80 -11.01 -10.18
N LEU A 121 -6.36 -11.97 -9.43
CA LEU A 121 -5.56 -12.91 -8.63
C LEU A 121 -4.69 -13.82 -9.51
N ALA A 122 -5.23 -14.29 -10.64
CA ALA A 122 -4.46 -15.09 -11.60
C ALA A 122 -3.28 -14.29 -12.18
N LYS A 123 -3.50 -13.02 -12.53
CA LYS A 123 -2.46 -12.12 -13.02
C LYS A 123 -1.39 -11.84 -11.95
N LEU A 124 -1.79 -11.60 -10.69
CA LEU A 124 -0.84 -11.43 -9.59
C LEU A 124 0.05 -12.67 -9.41
N LYS A 125 -0.55 -13.87 -9.46
CA LYS A 125 0.22 -15.12 -9.42
C LYS A 125 1.23 -15.23 -10.57
N GLN A 126 0.88 -14.75 -11.76
CA GLN A 126 1.81 -14.74 -12.92
C GLN A 126 2.97 -13.77 -12.68
N GLU A 127 2.72 -12.56 -12.15
CA GLU A 127 3.80 -11.62 -11.80
C GLU A 127 4.71 -12.21 -10.71
N CYS A 128 4.14 -12.84 -9.67
CA CYS A 128 4.94 -13.54 -8.66
C CYS A 128 5.84 -14.63 -9.25
N LYS A 129 5.35 -15.41 -10.24
CA LYS A 129 6.16 -16.41 -10.93
C LYS A 129 7.32 -15.79 -11.72
N LYS A 130 7.12 -14.64 -12.38
CA LYS A 130 8.19 -13.92 -13.08
C LYS A 130 9.29 -13.50 -12.11
N TRP A 131 8.92 -12.93 -10.96
CA TRP A 131 9.87 -12.55 -9.91
C TRP A 131 10.61 -13.74 -9.32
N ALA A 132 9.94 -14.86 -9.08
CA ALA A 132 10.56 -16.09 -8.60
C ALA A 132 11.53 -16.71 -9.64
N ALA A 133 11.23 -16.57 -10.91
CA ALA A 133 12.10 -17.02 -12.00
C ALA A 133 13.37 -16.14 -12.13
N ALA A 134 13.21 -14.80 -11.94
CA ALA A 134 14.33 -13.86 -12.05
C ALA A 134 15.28 -13.91 -10.83
N ASP A 135 14.76 -14.26 -9.64
CA ASP A 135 15.56 -14.43 -8.42
C ASP A 135 15.00 -15.57 -7.56
N SER A 136 15.55 -16.76 -7.77
CA SER A 136 15.17 -17.97 -7.01
C SER A 136 15.66 -17.98 -5.56
N THR A 137 16.55 -17.05 -5.18
CA THR A 137 17.11 -17.00 -3.81
C THR A 137 16.21 -16.29 -2.82
N THR A 138 15.23 -15.51 -3.30
CA THR A 138 14.32 -14.75 -2.47
C THR A 138 12.88 -15.18 -2.75
N PRO A 139 12.23 -15.93 -1.85
CA PRO A 139 10.83 -16.31 -2.00
C PRO A 139 9.92 -15.10 -2.24
N VAL A 140 8.91 -15.26 -3.10
CA VAL A 140 7.98 -14.19 -3.43
C VAL A 140 6.70 -14.32 -2.61
N GLN A 141 6.28 -13.22 -1.98
CA GLN A 141 5.05 -13.10 -1.22
C GLN A 141 4.07 -12.22 -2.00
N PRO A 142 2.92 -12.75 -2.46
CA PRO A 142 1.88 -11.93 -3.06
C PRO A 142 1.26 -10.98 -2.04
N ALA A 143 0.79 -9.82 -2.51
CA ALA A 143 0.07 -8.86 -1.68
C ALA A 143 -1.01 -8.12 -2.47
N LEU A 144 -2.07 -7.70 -1.76
CA LEU A 144 -3.08 -6.77 -2.25
C LEU A 144 -2.93 -5.46 -1.48
N HIS A 145 -2.70 -4.36 -2.18
CA HIS A 145 -2.53 -3.04 -1.58
C HIS A 145 -3.74 -2.16 -1.92
N TYR A 146 -4.66 -2.07 -0.97
CA TYR A 146 -5.98 -1.48 -1.15
C TYR A 146 -6.06 -0.06 -0.59
N ILE A 147 -6.47 0.90 -1.42
CA ILE A 147 -6.68 2.28 -1.00
C ILE A 147 -7.99 2.36 -0.22
N ALA A 148 -7.90 2.36 1.11
CA ALA A 148 -9.06 2.38 2.00
C ALA A 148 -9.48 3.80 2.39
N VAL A 149 -8.57 4.77 2.34
CA VAL A 149 -8.87 6.19 2.45
C VAL A 149 -8.33 6.88 1.21
N THR A 150 -9.23 7.40 0.39
CA THR A 150 -8.92 7.98 -0.92
C THR A 150 -9.03 9.49 -0.87
N ALA A 151 -8.00 10.22 -1.28
CA ALA A 151 -8.06 11.66 -1.47
C ALA A 151 -9.07 12.01 -2.58
N GLN A 152 -9.81 13.11 -2.40
CA GLN A 152 -10.89 13.51 -3.28
C GLN A 152 -10.69 14.94 -3.82
N GLY A 153 -11.20 15.17 -5.03
CA GLY A 153 -11.24 16.51 -5.60
C GLY A 153 -12.29 17.43 -5.00
N SER A 154 -13.24 16.90 -4.21
CA SER A 154 -14.31 17.61 -3.52
C SER A 154 -14.18 17.51 -2.01
N PRO A 155 -14.71 18.47 -1.22
CA PRO A 155 -14.50 18.52 0.23
C PRO A 155 -15.08 17.31 0.99
N GLY A 156 -16.10 16.64 0.43
CA GLY A 156 -16.83 15.59 1.15
C GLY A 156 -17.68 16.13 2.30
N ALA A 157 -18.30 15.25 3.07
CA ALA A 157 -19.19 15.64 4.17
C ALA A 157 -18.45 16.30 5.35
N ASP A 158 -17.18 15.97 5.57
CA ASP A 158 -16.34 16.48 6.65
C ASP A 158 -15.40 17.62 6.25
N GLY A 159 -15.48 18.08 4.99
CA GLY A 159 -14.62 19.13 4.47
C GLY A 159 -13.15 18.74 4.30
N LYS A 160 -12.79 17.46 4.47
CA LYS A 160 -11.39 16.99 4.53
C LYS A 160 -10.85 16.48 3.21
N TYR A 161 -11.62 16.58 2.11
CA TYR A 161 -11.20 16.15 0.76
C TYR A 161 -10.69 14.69 0.74
N LYS A 162 -11.39 13.82 1.44
CA LYS A 162 -11.14 12.38 1.46
C LYS A 162 -12.43 11.58 1.55
N LEU A 163 -12.35 10.32 1.15
CA LEU A 163 -13.43 9.35 1.27
C LEU A 163 -12.88 8.07 1.92
N ARG A 164 -13.43 7.69 3.05
CA ARG A 164 -13.14 6.39 3.66
C ARG A 164 -14.00 5.32 3.00
N MET A 165 -13.37 4.26 2.51
CA MET A 165 -14.09 3.11 1.98
C MET A 165 -14.82 2.39 3.12
N PRO A 166 -16.04 1.88 2.86
CA PRO A 166 -16.74 1.05 3.85
C PRO A 166 -15.91 -0.17 4.25
N PHE A 167 -15.95 -0.56 5.50
CA PHE A 167 -15.20 -1.70 6.01
C PHE A 167 -15.47 -3.01 5.24
N LYS A 168 -16.70 -3.21 4.76
CA LYS A 168 -17.04 -4.34 3.90
C LYS A 168 -16.17 -4.47 2.65
N GLU A 169 -15.62 -3.37 2.15
CA GLU A 169 -14.69 -3.43 0.99
C GLU A 169 -13.31 -3.92 1.41
N ILE A 170 -12.85 -3.55 2.61
CA ILE A 170 -11.63 -4.12 3.19
C ILE A 170 -11.83 -5.62 3.44
N ASP A 171 -12.99 -6.01 3.97
CA ASP A 171 -13.33 -7.42 4.22
C ASP A 171 -13.28 -8.24 2.90
N LYS A 172 -13.80 -7.70 1.79
CA LYS A 172 -13.68 -8.32 0.45
C LYS A 172 -12.22 -8.51 0.01
N VAL A 173 -11.36 -7.51 0.27
CA VAL A 173 -9.94 -7.62 -0.07
C VAL A 173 -9.26 -8.71 0.76
N LEU A 174 -9.61 -8.84 2.03
CA LEU A 174 -9.13 -9.91 2.91
C LEU A 174 -9.56 -11.28 2.40
N ASP A 175 -10.82 -11.42 1.97
CA ASP A 175 -11.33 -12.68 1.39
C ASP A 175 -10.63 -13.04 0.07
N MET A 176 -10.32 -12.06 -0.76
CA MET A 176 -9.51 -12.29 -1.97
C MET A 176 -8.08 -12.70 -1.63
N ALA A 177 -7.44 -12.00 -0.69
CA ALA A 177 -6.07 -12.28 -0.26
C ALA A 177 -5.92 -13.69 0.30
N LYS A 178 -6.89 -14.16 1.10
CA LYS A 178 -6.92 -15.50 1.68
C LYS A 178 -6.85 -16.62 0.63
N GLN A 179 -7.41 -16.40 -0.58
CA GLN A 179 -7.43 -17.41 -1.64
C GLN A 179 -6.03 -17.74 -2.20
N ILE A 180 -5.06 -16.88 -1.97
CA ILE A 180 -3.71 -17.02 -2.52
C ILE A 180 -2.61 -16.81 -1.46
N ASP A 181 -2.95 -16.86 -0.19
CA ASP A 181 -2.05 -16.57 0.94
C ASP A 181 -1.31 -15.23 0.77
N ALA A 182 -2.04 -14.19 0.35
CA ALA A 182 -1.49 -12.87 0.15
C ALA A 182 -1.53 -12.04 1.42
N LEU A 183 -0.55 -11.14 1.57
CA LEU A 183 -0.62 -10.04 2.53
C LEU A 183 -1.63 -8.99 2.05
N VAL A 184 -2.15 -8.21 2.98
CA VAL A 184 -2.99 -7.04 2.67
C VAL A 184 -2.32 -5.79 3.20
N PHE A 185 -2.18 -4.78 2.35
CA PHE A 185 -1.83 -3.42 2.76
C PHE A 185 -3.07 -2.55 2.66
N ILE A 186 -3.34 -1.81 3.71
CA ILE A 186 -4.40 -0.79 3.72
C ILE A 186 -3.72 0.56 3.51
N ASP A 187 -4.08 1.26 2.43
CA ASP A 187 -3.45 2.53 2.08
C ASP A 187 -4.30 3.73 2.49
N ILE A 188 -3.63 4.79 2.93
CA ILE A 188 -4.25 6.02 3.44
C ILE A 188 -3.74 7.25 2.69
N GLN A 189 -4.69 7.95 2.03
CA GLN A 189 -4.52 9.26 1.43
C GLN A 189 -5.34 10.27 2.25
N VAL A 190 -4.69 10.99 3.16
CA VAL A 190 -5.38 11.73 4.23
C VAL A 190 -6.15 12.97 3.77
N GLY A 191 -5.87 13.55 2.59
CA GLY A 191 -6.44 14.83 2.18
C GLY A 191 -6.08 15.96 3.16
N LEU A 192 -7.07 16.65 3.68
CA LEU A 192 -6.95 17.65 4.76
C LEU A 192 -7.11 17.05 6.17
N SER A 193 -7.14 15.71 6.29
CA SER A 193 -7.04 15.00 7.57
C SER A 193 -5.57 14.77 7.93
N ASN A 194 -5.29 13.86 8.87
CA ASN A 194 -3.96 13.48 9.31
C ASN A 194 -3.91 12.00 9.70
N LEU A 195 -2.70 11.47 9.89
CA LEU A 195 -2.49 10.05 10.25
C LEU A 195 -2.95 9.75 11.67
N GLU A 196 -2.87 10.70 12.58
CA GLU A 196 -3.34 10.57 13.96
C GLU A 196 -4.85 10.29 14.04
N THR A 197 -5.61 10.81 13.08
CA THR A 197 -7.04 10.57 12.96
C THR A 197 -7.36 9.29 12.19
N GLU A 198 -6.67 9.05 11.07
CA GLU A 198 -7.08 8.00 10.13
C GLU A 198 -6.56 6.61 10.53
N VAL A 199 -5.33 6.50 11.05
CA VAL A 199 -4.72 5.20 11.39
C VAL A 199 -5.48 4.45 12.48
N PRO A 200 -5.88 5.08 13.61
CA PRO A 200 -6.61 4.37 14.67
C PRO A 200 -7.97 3.80 14.23
N LEU A 201 -8.62 4.40 13.23
CA LEU A 201 -9.91 3.90 12.72
C LEU A 201 -9.78 2.52 12.05
N LEU A 202 -8.57 2.13 11.66
CA LEU A 202 -8.26 0.85 11.01
C LEU A 202 -7.69 -0.19 11.97
N GLU A 203 -7.65 0.10 13.27
CA GLU A 203 -7.01 -0.74 14.29
C GLU A 203 -7.46 -2.20 14.24
N LYS A 204 -8.77 -2.46 14.08
CA LYS A 204 -9.29 -3.84 14.02
C LYS A 204 -8.63 -4.69 12.92
N TYR A 205 -8.27 -4.06 11.80
CA TYR A 205 -7.56 -4.72 10.70
C TYR A 205 -6.07 -4.79 10.96
N LEU A 206 -5.49 -3.72 11.49
CA LEU A 206 -4.06 -3.64 11.77
C LEU A 206 -3.62 -4.62 12.89
N LYS A 207 -4.54 -5.14 13.69
CA LYS A 207 -4.31 -6.25 14.64
C LYS A 207 -4.20 -7.63 13.95
N MET A 208 -4.60 -7.75 12.68
CA MET A 208 -4.48 -9.01 11.95
C MET A 208 -3.03 -9.23 11.50
N PRO A 209 -2.41 -10.42 11.71
CA PRO A 209 -1.00 -10.66 11.43
C PRO A 209 -0.58 -10.35 9.99
N ASN A 210 -1.45 -10.63 9.02
CA ASN A 210 -1.22 -10.48 7.57
C ASN A 210 -1.65 -9.11 7.00
N VAL A 211 -2.08 -8.16 7.86
CA VAL A 211 -2.50 -6.82 7.43
C VAL A 211 -1.44 -5.80 7.82
N HIS A 212 -1.04 -5.00 6.85
CA HIS A 212 0.00 -3.99 6.92
C HIS A 212 -0.56 -2.62 6.50
N LEU A 213 0.27 -1.58 6.49
CA LEU A 213 -0.17 -0.21 6.23
C LEU A 213 0.66 0.44 5.12
N GLY A 214 -0.02 1.18 4.23
CA GLY A 214 0.56 2.15 3.32
C GLY A 214 0.13 3.56 3.71
N ILE A 215 1.01 4.54 3.52
CA ILE A 215 0.71 5.96 3.67
C ILE A 215 1.24 6.73 2.47
N ASP A 216 0.41 7.66 1.96
CA ASP A 216 0.71 8.39 0.75
C ASP A 216 0.91 9.89 1.04
N PRO A 217 2.17 10.35 1.13
CA PRO A 217 2.48 11.76 1.36
C PRO A 217 1.96 12.69 0.26
N GLU A 218 1.83 12.20 -1.00
CA GLU A 218 1.36 13.03 -2.11
C GLU A 218 0.06 13.74 -1.78
N PHE A 219 -0.81 13.06 -1.05
CA PHE A 219 -2.14 13.56 -0.69
C PHE A 219 -2.25 14.06 0.75
N SER A 220 -1.15 14.37 1.43
CA SER A 220 -1.14 15.03 2.74
C SER A 220 -1.13 16.55 2.59
N MET A 221 -2.32 17.14 2.59
CA MET A 221 -2.52 18.54 2.24
C MET A 221 -2.34 19.49 3.43
N LYS A 222 -1.18 19.45 4.10
CA LYS A 222 -0.85 20.30 5.25
C LYS A 222 -0.91 21.81 4.95
N THR A 223 -0.78 22.17 3.69
CA THR A 223 -0.89 23.58 3.23
C THR A 223 -2.34 24.07 3.08
N GLY A 224 -3.33 23.21 3.33
CA GLY A 224 -4.76 23.52 3.09
C GLY A 224 -5.17 23.55 1.61
N LYS A 225 -4.24 23.20 0.70
CA LYS A 225 -4.55 23.12 -0.74
C LYS A 225 -5.38 21.87 -1.05
N LYS A 226 -6.11 21.91 -2.16
CA LYS A 226 -6.90 20.77 -2.64
C LYS A 226 -5.98 19.63 -3.11
N PRO A 227 -6.30 18.37 -2.81
CA PRO A 227 -5.57 17.20 -3.36
C PRO A 227 -5.50 17.26 -4.89
N GLY A 228 -4.32 16.89 -5.42
CA GLY A 228 -4.04 16.96 -6.86
C GLY A 228 -3.69 18.35 -7.40
N SER A 229 -3.81 19.42 -6.60
CA SER A 229 -3.35 20.77 -7.01
C SER A 229 -1.90 21.05 -6.65
N VAL A 230 -1.38 20.37 -5.68
CA VAL A 230 0.03 20.36 -5.25
C VAL A 230 0.40 18.96 -4.75
N ILE A 231 1.67 18.63 -4.74
CA ILE A 231 2.19 17.45 -4.09
C ILE A 231 2.27 17.73 -2.58
N GLY A 232 1.69 16.84 -1.78
CA GLY A 232 1.69 16.92 -0.32
C GLY A 232 2.97 16.41 0.32
N SER A 233 2.97 16.34 1.66
CA SER A 233 4.14 15.88 2.41
C SER A 233 3.79 15.29 3.77
N PHE A 234 4.56 14.28 4.21
CA PHE A 234 4.69 13.88 5.61
C PHE A 234 6.06 14.28 6.15
N ASP A 235 6.08 14.70 7.39
CA ASP A 235 7.32 14.86 8.14
C ASP A 235 7.71 13.53 8.81
N ALA A 236 8.98 13.40 9.20
CA ALA A 236 9.43 12.28 10.01
C ALA A 236 8.56 12.06 11.27
N ALA A 237 7.99 13.12 11.84
CA ALA A 237 7.10 13.04 12.98
C ALA A 237 5.82 12.26 12.66
N ASP A 238 5.21 12.48 11.49
CA ASP A 238 4.00 11.76 11.03
C ASP A 238 4.30 10.25 10.84
N ILE A 239 5.45 9.95 10.22
CA ILE A 239 5.88 8.57 9.99
C ILE A 239 6.23 7.89 11.32
N ASN A 240 6.86 8.62 12.24
CA ASN A 240 7.19 8.12 13.58
C ASN A 240 5.94 7.88 14.44
N PHE A 241 4.93 8.75 14.35
CA PHE A 241 3.62 8.51 14.99
C PHE A 241 3.04 7.18 14.48
N THR A 242 2.97 7.03 13.16
CA THR A 242 2.38 5.84 12.52
C THR A 242 3.14 4.56 12.88
N SER A 243 4.47 4.56 12.76
CA SER A 243 5.29 3.40 13.10
C SER A 243 5.23 3.07 14.60
N ASN A 244 5.12 4.08 15.48
CA ASN A 244 4.96 3.88 16.91
C ASN A 244 3.60 3.25 17.24
N TYR A 245 2.53 3.70 16.56
CA TYR A 245 1.20 3.12 16.72
C TYR A 245 1.18 1.64 16.31
N LEU A 246 1.76 1.31 15.15
CA LEU A 246 1.90 -0.07 14.69
C LEU A 246 2.74 -0.93 15.65
N ALA A 247 3.86 -0.39 16.15
CA ALA A 247 4.71 -1.09 17.11
C ALA A 247 3.98 -1.41 18.43
N LYS A 248 3.14 -0.47 18.90
CA LYS A 248 2.25 -0.70 20.05
C LYS A 248 1.32 -1.88 19.79
N LEU A 249 0.63 -1.89 18.63
CA LEU A 249 -0.27 -3.00 18.28
C LEU A 249 0.44 -4.35 18.21
N VAL A 250 1.65 -4.38 17.67
CA VAL A 250 2.48 -5.61 17.60
C VAL A 250 2.76 -6.14 19.00
N LYS A 251 3.22 -5.28 19.91
CA LYS A 251 3.53 -5.66 21.30
C LYS A 251 2.32 -6.12 22.08
N GLU A 252 1.23 -5.35 22.01
CA GLU A 252 0.02 -5.62 22.79
C GLU A 252 -0.72 -6.88 22.34
N ASN A 253 -0.61 -7.25 21.07
CA ASN A 253 -1.32 -8.40 20.51
C ASN A 253 -0.42 -9.61 20.21
N GLY A 254 0.89 -9.53 20.49
CA GLY A 254 1.83 -10.63 20.24
C GLY A 254 1.89 -11.09 18.77
N ILE A 255 1.72 -10.15 17.83
CA ILE A 255 1.67 -10.43 16.38
C ILE A 255 3.03 -10.16 15.71
N PRO A 256 3.28 -10.73 14.52
CA PRO A 256 4.48 -10.44 13.75
C PRO A 256 4.66 -8.96 13.42
N PRO A 257 5.89 -8.51 13.14
CA PRO A 257 6.18 -7.14 12.74
C PRO A 257 5.30 -6.66 11.59
N LYS A 258 4.87 -5.41 11.67
CA LYS A 258 4.14 -4.75 10.58
C LYS A 258 5.10 -4.21 9.53
N ILE A 259 4.61 -4.08 8.31
CA ILE A 259 5.30 -3.34 7.26
C ILE A 259 4.56 -2.02 7.07
N LEU A 260 5.32 -0.92 7.06
CA LEU A 260 4.83 0.42 6.75
C LEU A 260 5.44 0.86 5.41
N VAL A 261 4.61 0.94 4.38
CA VAL A 261 4.99 1.47 3.07
C VAL A 261 4.76 2.97 3.05
N VAL A 262 5.78 3.73 2.67
CA VAL A 262 5.72 5.18 2.50
C VAL A 262 5.99 5.51 1.04
N HIS A 263 4.97 5.97 0.31
CA HIS A 263 5.07 6.35 -1.09
C HIS A 263 5.92 7.62 -1.27
N ARG A 264 6.80 7.63 -2.27
CA ARG A 264 7.66 8.78 -2.49
C ARG A 264 8.22 8.83 -3.91
N PHE A 265 8.12 10.01 -4.55
CA PHE A 265 8.77 10.26 -5.85
C PHE A 265 9.45 11.65 -5.95
N THR A 266 9.39 12.45 -4.88
CA THR A 266 10.12 13.73 -4.77
C THR A 266 10.69 13.93 -3.38
N ASN A 267 11.68 14.85 -3.25
CA ASN A 267 12.24 15.19 -1.94
C ASN A 267 11.21 15.75 -0.96
N PRO A 268 10.36 16.74 -1.34
CA PRO A 268 9.43 17.36 -0.41
C PRO A 268 8.35 16.45 0.15
N MET A 269 8.11 15.31 -0.49
CA MET A 269 7.09 14.36 0.01
C MET A 269 7.43 13.79 1.39
N VAL A 270 8.72 13.64 1.71
CA VAL A 270 9.15 13.20 3.04
C VAL A 270 10.22 14.15 3.55
N THR A 271 9.89 14.94 4.57
CA THR A 271 10.81 15.86 5.19
C THR A 271 11.49 15.25 6.42
N ASN A 272 12.69 15.71 6.75
CA ASN A 272 13.45 15.24 7.92
C ASN A 272 13.68 13.73 7.97
N TYR A 273 13.85 13.04 6.82
CA TYR A 273 13.93 11.58 6.74
C TYR A 273 14.96 10.96 7.71
N LYS A 274 16.06 11.67 8.05
CA LYS A 274 17.07 11.21 9.01
C LYS A 274 16.55 11.09 10.45
N GLN A 275 15.39 11.67 10.74
CA GLN A 275 14.72 11.61 12.04
C GLN A 275 13.67 10.49 12.11
N ILE A 276 13.47 9.74 11.02
CA ILE A 276 12.61 8.56 11.02
C ILE A 276 13.27 7.49 11.88
N LYS A 277 12.51 6.97 12.84
CA LYS A 277 12.97 5.96 13.81
C LYS A 277 12.56 4.57 13.35
N THR A 278 13.51 3.71 13.06
CA THR A 278 13.26 2.28 12.83
C THR A 278 13.00 1.56 14.15
N ARG A 279 12.25 0.47 14.12
CA ARG A 279 11.81 -0.31 15.30
C ARG A 279 11.79 -1.80 14.97
N PRO A 280 12.08 -2.70 15.94
CA PRO A 280 11.98 -4.15 15.71
C PRO A 280 10.59 -4.62 15.30
N GLU A 281 9.55 -3.90 15.70
CA GLU A 281 8.14 -4.26 15.47
C GLU A 281 7.59 -3.74 14.12
N VAL A 282 8.35 -2.86 13.41
CA VAL A 282 7.86 -2.23 12.17
C VAL A 282 8.99 -2.13 11.16
N GLN A 283 8.78 -2.70 10.00
CA GLN A 283 9.68 -2.65 8.85
C GLN A 283 9.22 -1.54 7.90
N ILE A 284 10.02 -0.50 7.71
CA ILE A 284 9.68 0.67 6.90
C ILE A 284 10.20 0.47 5.47
N VAL A 285 9.30 0.61 4.50
CA VAL A 285 9.63 0.58 3.07
C VAL A 285 9.42 1.95 2.47
N MET A 286 10.48 2.57 1.95
CA MET A 286 10.37 3.77 1.13
C MET A 286 10.11 3.34 -0.32
N ASP A 287 8.89 3.51 -0.78
CA ASP A 287 8.45 3.04 -2.09
C ASP A 287 8.55 4.12 -3.16
N MET A 288 9.35 3.89 -4.20
CA MET A 288 9.46 4.81 -5.34
C MET A 288 8.17 4.76 -6.17
N ASP A 289 7.34 5.77 -6.04
CA ASP A 289 5.98 5.88 -6.62
C ASP A 289 5.89 6.82 -7.84
N GLY A 290 6.99 7.08 -8.52
CA GLY A 290 6.99 7.88 -9.74
C GLY A 290 6.65 7.04 -10.98
N TRP A 291 5.83 7.60 -11.88
CA TRP A 291 5.56 6.99 -13.18
C TRP A 291 6.38 7.62 -14.31
N GLY A 292 6.53 6.90 -15.41
CA GLY A 292 7.24 7.36 -16.60
C GLY A 292 8.18 6.32 -17.20
N GLU A 293 9.07 6.80 -18.07
CA GLU A 293 10.08 5.96 -18.72
C GLU A 293 11.04 5.35 -17.71
N SER A 294 11.61 4.19 -18.07
CA SER A 294 12.51 3.41 -17.20
C SER A 294 13.67 4.24 -16.65
N GLU A 295 14.34 5.02 -17.51
CA GLU A 295 15.47 5.86 -17.08
C GLU A 295 15.07 6.92 -16.07
N ARG A 296 13.92 7.59 -16.28
CA ARG A 296 13.38 8.57 -15.35
C ARG A 296 13.04 7.93 -14.02
N LYS A 297 12.43 6.75 -14.02
CA LYS A 297 12.08 6.02 -12.78
C LYS A 297 13.33 5.57 -12.03
N ILE A 298 14.34 5.06 -12.73
CA ILE A 298 15.64 4.71 -12.15
C ILE A 298 16.30 5.96 -11.54
N GLY A 299 16.29 7.09 -12.26
CA GLY A 299 16.79 8.36 -11.76
C GLY A 299 16.06 8.83 -10.49
N THR A 300 14.71 8.75 -10.49
CA THR A 300 13.88 9.06 -9.31
C THR A 300 14.23 8.16 -8.12
N TYR A 301 14.36 6.86 -8.35
CA TYR A 301 14.76 5.91 -7.32
C TYR A 301 16.14 6.23 -6.75
N GLN A 302 17.11 6.49 -7.60
CA GLN A 302 18.47 6.83 -7.17
C GLN A 302 18.52 8.14 -6.38
N HIS A 303 17.82 9.20 -6.84
CA HIS A 303 17.89 10.53 -6.23
C HIS A 303 17.09 10.64 -4.93
N PHE A 304 15.93 10.01 -4.82
CA PHE A 304 15.02 10.27 -3.71
C PHE A 304 14.87 9.09 -2.75
N ILE A 305 15.24 7.88 -3.18
CA ILE A 305 15.15 6.68 -2.34
C ILE A 305 16.54 6.21 -1.92
N ALA A 306 17.40 5.84 -2.87
CA ALA A 306 18.70 5.24 -2.57
C ALA A 306 19.67 6.19 -1.83
N THR A 307 19.60 7.49 -2.09
CA THR A 307 20.43 8.50 -1.40
C THR A 307 19.91 8.90 -0.02
N GLN A 308 18.66 8.54 0.30
CA GLN A 308 18.01 8.87 1.57
C GLN A 308 17.55 7.59 2.29
N PRO A 309 18.50 6.79 2.79
CA PRO A 309 18.23 5.49 3.38
C PRO A 309 17.40 5.61 4.66
N VAL A 310 16.42 4.72 4.81
CA VAL A 310 15.64 4.56 6.06
C VAL A 310 15.76 3.12 6.56
N GLU A 311 15.23 2.12 5.82
CA GLU A 311 15.34 0.71 6.19
C GLU A 311 15.29 -0.20 4.95
N PHE A 312 14.17 -0.24 4.26
CA PHE A 312 13.97 -1.00 3.02
C PHE A 312 13.48 -0.10 1.90
N THR A 313 13.56 -0.60 0.67
CA THR A 313 13.08 0.13 -0.52
C THR A 313 12.05 -0.66 -1.29
N GLY A 314 11.11 0.09 -1.89
CA GLY A 314 10.14 -0.41 -2.84
C GLY A 314 10.24 0.26 -4.20
N PHE A 315 9.54 -0.30 -5.18
CA PHE A 315 9.48 0.23 -6.53
C PHE A 315 8.11 -0.04 -7.15
N LYS A 316 7.41 1.02 -7.52
CA LYS A 316 6.09 0.94 -8.15
C LYS A 316 6.19 0.96 -9.67
N LEU A 317 5.38 0.15 -10.32
CA LEU A 317 5.29 -0.02 -11.76
C LEU A 317 3.84 0.23 -12.21
N PHE A 318 3.67 1.03 -13.26
CA PHE A 318 2.36 1.41 -13.76
C PHE A 318 2.11 0.80 -15.13
N TYR A 319 1.20 -0.17 -15.23
CA TYR A 319 0.90 -0.86 -16.49
C TYR A 319 0.53 0.08 -17.64
N ARG A 320 -0.17 1.19 -17.33
CA ARG A 320 -0.61 2.16 -18.33
C ARG A 320 0.35 3.34 -18.47
N ASN A 321 0.76 3.92 -17.34
CA ASN A 321 1.47 5.20 -17.36
C ASN A 321 2.94 5.07 -17.74
N ASP A 322 3.60 3.96 -17.39
CA ASP A 322 5.01 3.72 -17.74
C ASP A 322 5.20 3.43 -19.23
N THR A 323 4.14 3.02 -19.93
CA THR A 323 4.17 2.65 -21.35
C THR A 323 3.58 3.71 -22.28
N LYS A 324 2.94 4.76 -21.71
CA LYS A 324 2.12 5.71 -22.46
C LYS A 324 2.90 6.60 -23.45
N TYR A 325 4.13 6.97 -23.11
CA TYR A 325 4.89 8.00 -23.83
C TYR A 325 6.02 7.44 -24.67
N VAL A 326 6.22 6.14 -24.70
CA VAL A 326 7.31 5.50 -25.43
C VAL A 326 6.76 4.43 -26.36
N ASN A 327 6.93 4.64 -27.67
CA ASN A 327 6.52 3.66 -28.67
C ASN A 327 7.15 2.29 -28.37
N ARG A 328 6.31 1.32 -27.99
CA ARG A 328 6.68 -0.08 -27.69
C ARG A 328 7.54 -0.31 -26.44
N GLN A 329 7.67 0.65 -25.52
CA GLN A 329 8.34 0.34 -24.26
C GLN A 329 7.44 -0.56 -23.41
N GLN A 330 8.00 -1.70 -23.01
CA GLN A 330 7.36 -2.57 -22.03
C GLN A 330 7.65 -2.02 -20.62
N ILE A 331 6.75 -2.30 -19.69
CA ILE A 331 7.00 -2.07 -18.27
C ILE A 331 8.32 -2.75 -17.85
N MET A 332 9.06 -2.12 -16.94
CA MET A 332 10.34 -2.68 -16.46
C MET A 332 10.15 -4.10 -15.93
N GLN A 333 11.06 -4.99 -16.33
CA GLN A 333 11.05 -6.39 -15.94
C GLN A 333 11.85 -6.63 -14.65
N PRO A 334 11.62 -7.73 -13.92
CA PRO A 334 12.31 -8.06 -12.67
C PRO A 334 13.83 -7.94 -12.76
N GLU A 335 14.44 -8.41 -13.85
CA GLU A 335 15.90 -8.41 -14.04
C GLU A 335 16.50 -6.99 -14.11
N GLN A 336 15.72 -6.00 -14.51
CA GLN A 336 16.14 -4.60 -14.53
C GLN A 336 16.11 -4.01 -13.11
N LEU A 337 15.08 -4.31 -12.33
CA LEU A 337 14.97 -3.84 -10.95
C LEU A 337 15.97 -4.52 -10.02
N LEU A 338 16.31 -5.79 -10.28
CA LEU A 338 17.33 -6.53 -9.52
C LEU A 338 18.74 -5.96 -9.69
N LYS A 339 18.98 -5.10 -10.69
CA LYS A 339 20.26 -4.39 -10.88
C LYS A 339 20.37 -3.12 -10.04
N LEU A 340 19.25 -2.62 -9.47
CA LEU A 340 19.24 -1.40 -8.66
C LEU A 340 20.06 -1.59 -7.37
N LYS A 341 20.56 -0.48 -6.83
CA LYS A 341 21.33 -0.40 -5.58
C LYS A 341 20.68 0.63 -4.65
N PRO A 342 20.06 0.18 -3.56
CA PRO A 342 19.78 -1.21 -3.17
C PRO A 342 18.72 -1.88 -4.09
N ARG A 343 18.59 -3.21 -4.00
CA ARG A 343 17.50 -3.96 -4.64
C ARG A 343 16.19 -3.69 -3.91
N PRO A 344 15.10 -3.31 -4.59
CA PRO A 344 13.82 -3.18 -3.94
C PRO A 344 13.29 -4.54 -3.48
N VAL A 345 12.72 -4.58 -2.29
CA VAL A 345 12.12 -5.78 -1.67
C VAL A 345 10.59 -5.75 -1.71
N TYR A 346 10.03 -4.61 -2.03
CA TYR A 346 8.61 -4.39 -2.22
C TYR A 346 8.38 -3.88 -3.64
N ILE A 347 7.56 -4.59 -4.41
CA ILE A 347 7.26 -4.26 -5.80
C ILE A 347 5.75 -4.05 -5.90
N GLN A 348 5.34 -2.87 -6.34
CA GLN A 348 3.94 -2.54 -6.48
C GLN A 348 3.57 -2.34 -7.95
N TYR A 349 2.50 -2.97 -8.39
CA TYR A 349 1.91 -2.80 -9.73
C TYR A 349 0.58 -2.06 -9.61
N GLN A 350 0.43 -0.99 -10.45
CA GLN A 350 -0.78 -0.20 -10.56
C GLN A 350 -1.33 -0.19 -11.99
#